data_044d1672a824c8f3fc811d81df51cdd8
#
_entry.id   044d1672a824c8f3fc811d81df51cdd8
#
_cell.length_a   1.000
_cell.length_b   1.000
_cell.length_c   1.000
_cell.angle_alpha   90.00
_cell.angle_beta   90.00
_cell.angle_gamma   90.00
#
_symmetry.space_group_name_H-M   'P 1'
#
loop_
_entity.id
_entity.type
_entity.pdbx_description
1 polymer ?
#
loop_
_entity_poly.entity_id
_entity_poly.type
_entity_poly.pdbx_seq_one_letter_code
_entity_poly.pdbx_strand_id
1 'polypeptide(L)'
;MKAYTERVFGNVEGKDVLAYRFETDGGYQLEVMTYGATILRYVTPDKAGNFANVILGFDDFDSYVGNSPKHGASVGPVAGRIAGATFELNGKTYDLEVNNASNCNHSGSTGWDSSLFELVEVSDHGLTLYTERKDGTG
;
A
#
# COMPACT_ATOMS: atom_id res chain seq x y z
N MET A 1 -2.01 23.05 -16.45
CA MET A 1 -2.72 22.70 -15.20
C MET A 1 -2.18 21.34 -14.78
N LYS A 2 -1.84 21.09 -13.50
CA LYS A 2 -1.49 19.74 -13.07
C LYS A 2 -2.76 18.89 -13.14
N ALA A 3 -2.71 17.73 -13.79
CA ALA A 3 -3.83 16.78 -13.84
C ALA A 3 -3.96 15.96 -12.54
N TYR A 4 -3.17 16.27 -11.54
CA TYR A 4 -3.22 15.65 -10.21
C TYR A 4 -3.15 16.71 -9.12
N THR A 5 -3.66 16.37 -7.95
CA THR A 5 -3.51 17.13 -6.70
C THR A 5 -2.67 16.34 -5.71
N GLU A 6 -1.93 17.06 -4.87
CA GLU A 6 -1.10 16.53 -3.80
C GLU A 6 -1.54 17.11 -2.47
N ARG A 7 -1.58 16.29 -1.43
CA ARG A 7 -1.82 16.74 -0.06
C ARG A 7 -1.02 15.92 0.95
N VAL A 8 -0.71 16.52 2.09
CA VAL A 8 -0.25 15.77 3.27
C VAL A 8 -1.46 15.03 3.84
N PHE A 9 -1.37 13.72 3.96
CA PHE A 9 -2.42 12.88 4.50
C PHE A 9 -2.14 12.47 5.95
N GLY A 10 -0.87 12.37 6.32
CA GLY A 10 -0.44 12.02 7.66
C GLY A 10 1.05 12.21 7.86
N ASN A 11 1.56 11.71 8.97
CA ASN A 11 2.98 11.73 9.29
C ASN A 11 3.35 10.42 9.98
N VAL A 12 4.49 9.85 9.60
CA VAL A 12 5.07 8.68 10.24
C VAL A 12 6.54 8.92 10.51
N GLU A 13 6.96 8.74 11.77
CA GLU A 13 8.35 8.92 12.20
C GLU A 13 8.96 10.28 11.79
N GLY A 14 8.15 11.36 11.84
CA GLY A 14 8.57 12.70 11.47
C GLY A 14 8.63 12.99 9.97
N LYS A 15 8.19 12.04 9.12
CA LYS A 15 8.12 12.21 7.68
C LYS A 15 6.66 12.33 7.21
N ASP A 16 6.41 13.26 6.30
CA ASP A 16 5.07 13.43 5.73
C ASP A 16 4.70 12.24 4.84
N VAL A 17 3.47 11.78 5.02
CA VAL A 17 2.80 10.85 4.12
C VAL A 17 2.00 11.66 3.12
N LEU A 18 2.39 11.60 1.86
CA LEU A 18 1.75 12.35 0.78
C LEU A 18 0.69 11.48 0.10
N ALA A 19 -0.41 12.10 -0.30
CA ALA A 19 -1.44 11.48 -1.13
C ALA A 19 -1.57 12.25 -2.44
N TYR A 20 -1.60 11.51 -3.53
CA TYR A 20 -1.72 12.00 -4.91
C TYR A 20 -3.05 11.57 -5.48
N ARG A 21 -3.87 12.52 -5.89
CA ARG A 21 -5.16 12.26 -6.52
C ARG A 21 -5.13 12.67 -7.98
N PHE A 22 -5.51 11.74 -8.82
CA PHE A 22 -5.71 11.89 -10.26
C PHE A 22 -7.22 11.88 -10.55
N GLU A 23 -7.64 12.74 -11.46
CA GLU A 23 -9.03 12.80 -11.90
C GLU A 23 -9.09 13.00 -13.41
N THR A 24 -9.94 12.25 -14.08
CA THR A 24 -10.19 12.39 -15.52
C THR A 24 -11.42 13.25 -15.77
N ASP A 25 -11.52 13.84 -16.96
CA ASP A 25 -12.71 14.58 -17.41
C ASP A 25 -13.99 13.71 -17.38
N GLY A 26 -13.84 12.39 -17.45
CA GLY A 26 -14.93 11.43 -17.35
C GLY A 26 -15.38 11.11 -15.92
N GLY A 27 -14.76 11.72 -14.89
CA GLY A 27 -15.15 11.53 -13.48
C GLY A 27 -14.51 10.34 -12.78
N TYR A 28 -13.59 9.62 -13.43
CA TYR A 28 -12.78 8.59 -12.76
C TYR A 28 -11.77 9.24 -11.82
N GLN A 29 -11.59 8.68 -10.64
CA GLN A 29 -10.61 9.16 -9.68
C GLN A 29 -9.74 8.02 -9.17
N LEU A 30 -8.45 8.28 -8.99
CA LEU A 30 -7.50 7.43 -8.29
C LEU A 30 -6.75 8.28 -7.27
N GLU A 31 -6.69 7.85 -6.02
CA GLU A 31 -5.87 8.47 -4.99
C GLU A 31 -4.97 7.43 -4.34
N VAL A 32 -3.67 7.73 -4.27
CA VAL A 32 -2.65 6.83 -3.74
C VAL A 32 -1.80 7.60 -2.74
N MET A 33 -1.54 7.01 -1.57
CA MET A 33 -0.58 7.58 -0.60
C MET A 33 0.76 6.87 -0.63
N THR A 34 1.79 7.57 -0.17
CA THR A 34 3.17 7.04 -0.10
C THR A 34 3.37 5.99 0.99
N TYR A 35 2.53 5.92 2.03
CA TYR A 35 2.59 4.86 3.02
C TYR A 35 1.91 3.59 2.49
N GLY A 36 2.68 2.51 2.39
CA GLY A 36 2.21 1.23 1.84
C GLY A 36 1.88 1.28 0.35
N ALA A 37 2.24 2.35 -0.39
CA ALA A 37 1.75 2.63 -1.73
C ALA A 37 0.24 2.33 -1.83
N THR A 38 -0.51 2.81 -0.83
CA THR A 38 -1.90 2.42 -0.57
C THR A 38 -2.85 3.19 -1.48
N ILE A 39 -3.74 2.47 -2.15
CA ILE A 39 -4.85 3.08 -2.88
C ILE A 39 -5.91 3.51 -1.85
N LEU A 40 -6.09 4.82 -1.69
CA LEU A 40 -7.09 5.40 -0.78
C LEU A 40 -8.47 5.47 -1.44
N ARG A 41 -8.50 5.66 -2.75
CA ARG A 41 -9.72 5.92 -3.49
C ARG A 41 -9.58 5.45 -4.94
N TYR A 42 -10.60 4.77 -5.41
CA TYR A 42 -10.79 4.48 -6.82
C TYR A 42 -12.27 4.66 -7.14
N VAL A 43 -12.59 5.73 -7.86
CA VAL A 43 -13.96 6.06 -8.25
C VAL A 43 -14.19 5.63 -9.68
N THR A 44 -15.22 4.82 -9.87
CA THR A 44 -15.60 4.26 -11.17
C THR A 44 -17.12 4.14 -11.27
N PRO A 45 -17.72 4.20 -12.48
CA PRO A 45 -19.16 4.05 -12.61
C PRO A 45 -19.60 2.59 -12.51
N ASP A 46 -20.80 2.38 -12.00
CA ASP A 46 -21.53 1.13 -12.12
C ASP A 46 -22.14 0.98 -13.55
N LYS A 47 -22.82 -0.12 -13.78
CA LYS A 47 -23.51 -0.38 -15.07
C LYS A 47 -24.61 0.64 -15.44
N ALA A 48 -25.09 1.42 -14.47
CA ALA A 48 -26.08 2.47 -14.66
C ALA A 48 -25.44 3.85 -14.83
N GLY A 49 -24.10 3.95 -14.75
CA GLY A 49 -23.36 5.19 -14.88
C GLY A 49 -23.21 5.97 -13.56
N ASN A 50 -23.57 5.40 -12.41
CA ASN A 50 -23.40 6.05 -11.11
C ASN A 50 -21.96 5.84 -10.60
N PHE A 51 -21.25 6.93 -10.33
CA PHE A 51 -19.89 6.90 -9.82
C PHE A 51 -19.85 6.66 -8.32
N ALA A 52 -19.03 5.74 -7.85
CA ALA A 52 -18.78 5.48 -6.45
C ALA A 52 -17.32 5.05 -6.20
N ASN A 53 -16.82 5.31 -4.99
CA ASN A 53 -15.54 4.75 -4.56
C ASN A 53 -15.71 3.25 -4.27
N VAL A 54 -14.90 2.43 -4.92
CA VAL A 54 -14.96 0.95 -4.79
C VAL A 54 -13.84 0.38 -3.90
N ILE A 55 -13.01 1.24 -3.32
CA ILE A 55 -11.97 0.84 -2.36
C ILE A 55 -12.48 1.01 -0.95
N LEU A 56 -12.36 -0.04 -0.14
CA LEU A 56 -12.52 0.06 1.31
C LEU A 56 -11.31 0.76 1.91
N GLY A 57 -11.54 1.64 2.87
CA GLY A 57 -10.47 2.39 3.51
C GLY A 57 -10.98 3.20 4.70
N PHE A 58 -10.15 4.10 5.17
CA PHE A 58 -10.40 4.97 6.32
C PHE A 58 -10.25 6.45 5.91
N ASP A 59 -10.85 7.34 6.69
CA ASP A 59 -10.82 8.77 6.43
C ASP A 59 -9.57 9.46 6.99
N ASP A 60 -8.88 8.82 7.93
CA ASP A 60 -7.69 9.34 8.60
C ASP A 60 -6.49 8.40 8.47
N PHE A 61 -5.28 8.96 8.58
CA PHE A 61 -4.04 8.21 8.44
C PHE A 61 -3.80 7.24 9.59
N ASP A 62 -4.14 7.62 10.82
CA ASP A 62 -3.85 6.81 12.01
C ASP A 62 -4.57 5.45 11.94
N SER A 63 -5.74 5.42 11.32
CA SER A 63 -6.48 4.18 11.07
C SER A 63 -5.81 3.25 10.05
N TYR A 64 -4.90 3.75 9.23
CA TYR A 64 -4.08 2.93 8.32
C TYR A 64 -2.84 2.35 9.00
N VAL A 65 -2.31 3.01 10.03
CA VAL A 65 -1.16 2.51 10.77
C VAL A 65 -1.56 1.25 11.54
N GLY A 66 -0.88 0.12 11.25
CA GLY A 66 -1.25 -1.16 11.81
C GLY A 66 -2.54 -1.77 11.24
N ASN A 67 -3.01 -1.26 10.10
CA ASN A 67 -4.20 -1.74 9.39
C ASN A 67 -4.15 -3.24 9.10
N SER A 68 -4.78 -4.04 9.96
CA SER A 68 -4.80 -5.50 9.83
C SER A 68 -5.47 -5.99 8.53
N PRO A 69 -6.57 -5.40 8.05
CA PRO A 69 -7.19 -5.80 6.78
C PRO A 69 -6.37 -5.45 5.54
N LYS A 70 -5.34 -4.58 5.65
CA LYS A 70 -4.50 -4.13 4.53
C LYS A 70 -5.30 -3.48 3.38
N HIS A 71 -6.36 -2.74 3.72
CA HIS A 71 -7.22 -2.07 2.74
C HIS A 71 -6.40 -1.21 1.78
N GLY A 72 -6.49 -1.50 0.48
CA GLY A 72 -5.83 -0.77 -0.59
C GLY A 72 -4.30 -0.83 -0.63
N ALA A 73 -3.66 -1.47 0.34
CA ALA A 73 -2.21 -1.49 0.48
C ALA A 73 -1.53 -2.40 -0.54
N SER A 74 -0.28 -2.05 -0.89
CA SER A 74 0.62 -2.90 -1.67
C SER A 74 1.23 -3.95 -0.76
N VAL A 75 0.79 -5.19 -0.89
CA VAL A 75 1.24 -6.30 -0.06
C VAL A 75 2.46 -6.97 -0.69
N GLY A 76 3.54 -7.06 0.05
CA GLY A 76 4.78 -7.69 -0.42
C GLY A 76 5.92 -7.60 0.61
N PRO A 77 7.11 -8.17 0.27
CA PRO A 77 7.46 -8.89 -0.98
C PRO A 77 6.65 -10.16 -1.23
N VAL A 78 6.17 -10.85 -0.19
CA VAL A 78 5.36 -12.06 -0.31
C VAL A 78 3.93 -11.77 0.13
N ALA A 79 2.96 -12.06 -0.72
CA ALA A 79 1.54 -11.99 -0.39
C ALA A 79 1.02 -13.35 0.07
N GLY A 80 0.11 -13.34 1.05
CA GLY A 80 -0.45 -14.55 1.62
C GLY A 80 0.41 -15.16 2.73
N ARG A 81 0.15 -16.43 3.06
CA ARG A 81 0.75 -17.12 4.21
C ARG A 81 1.82 -18.10 3.79
N ILE A 82 2.92 -18.09 4.54
CA ILE A 82 3.94 -19.15 4.53
C ILE A 82 3.69 -20.00 5.77
N ALA A 83 3.32 -21.26 5.55
CA ALA A 83 2.97 -22.19 6.61
C ALA A 83 4.15 -22.44 7.55
N GLY A 84 3.89 -22.43 8.86
CA GLY A 84 4.92 -22.62 9.87
C GLY A 84 5.96 -21.50 9.94
N ALA A 85 5.77 -20.39 9.20
CA ALA A 85 6.70 -19.28 9.12
C ALA A 85 8.15 -19.72 8.78
N THR A 86 8.31 -20.74 7.94
CA THR A 86 9.62 -21.25 7.53
C THR A 86 9.56 -21.83 6.11
N PHE A 87 10.69 -21.80 5.41
CA PHE A 87 10.86 -22.48 4.14
C PHE A 87 12.32 -22.88 3.94
N GLU A 88 12.55 -23.82 3.03
CA GLU A 88 13.89 -24.24 2.62
C GLU A 88 14.16 -23.81 1.19
N LEU A 89 15.34 -23.25 0.96
CA LEU A 89 15.82 -22.88 -0.36
C LEU A 89 17.32 -23.20 -0.47
N ASN A 90 17.71 -23.95 -1.49
CA ASN A 90 19.10 -24.35 -1.75
C ASN A 90 19.78 -25.03 -0.54
N GLY A 91 19.04 -25.86 0.20
CA GLY A 91 19.55 -26.58 1.37
C GLY A 91 19.74 -25.71 2.62
N LYS A 92 19.24 -24.47 2.61
CA LYS A 92 19.23 -23.56 3.76
C LYS A 92 17.80 -23.30 4.21
N THR A 93 17.57 -23.45 5.51
CA THR A 93 16.29 -23.10 6.13
C THR A 93 16.26 -21.61 6.47
N TYR A 94 15.13 -20.99 6.17
CA TYR A 94 14.83 -19.59 6.48
C TYR A 94 13.65 -19.54 7.43
N ASP A 95 13.87 -18.95 8.59
CA ASP A 95 12.83 -18.71 9.59
C ASP A 95 12.32 -17.28 9.45
N LEU A 96 10.99 -17.12 9.41
CA LEU A 96 10.29 -15.86 9.20
C LEU A 96 9.58 -15.44 10.48
N GLU A 97 9.11 -14.20 10.51
CA GLU A 97 8.27 -13.70 11.58
C GLU A 97 6.93 -14.44 11.65
N VAL A 98 6.56 -14.90 12.84
CA VAL A 98 5.23 -15.49 13.12
C VAL A 98 4.28 -14.33 13.47
N ASN A 99 3.38 -13.99 12.59
CA ASN A 99 2.42 -12.87 12.77
C ASN A 99 0.96 -13.26 12.53
N ASN A 100 0.68 -14.52 12.20
CA ASN A 100 -0.67 -15.01 11.95
C ASN A 100 -0.79 -16.48 12.39
N ALA A 101 -1.24 -16.72 13.62
CA ALA A 101 -1.19 -18.01 14.30
C ALA A 101 0.25 -18.57 14.26
N SER A 102 0.48 -19.71 13.60
CA SER A 102 1.83 -20.29 13.42
C SER A 102 2.50 -19.90 12.11
N ASN A 103 1.93 -18.99 11.34
CA ASN A 103 2.36 -18.69 9.97
C ASN A 103 2.98 -17.30 9.85
N CYS A 104 3.78 -17.07 8.81
CA CYS A 104 4.10 -15.73 8.32
C CYS A 104 3.04 -15.29 7.31
N ASN A 105 2.42 -14.15 7.52
CA ASN A 105 1.43 -13.57 6.62
C ASN A 105 1.91 -12.22 6.11
N HIS A 106 1.87 -12.02 4.79
CA HIS A 106 2.17 -10.76 4.14
C HIS A 106 3.54 -10.18 4.51
N SER A 107 4.57 -11.02 4.56
CA SER A 107 5.96 -10.64 4.89
C SER A 107 6.16 -10.07 6.30
N GLY A 108 5.30 -10.45 7.26
CA GLY A 108 5.46 -10.06 8.65
C GLY A 108 5.07 -8.60 8.94
N SER A 109 5.57 -8.07 10.05
CA SER A 109 5.24 -6.71 10.53
C SER A 109 5.93 -5.59 9.73
N THR A 110 6.93 -5.93 8.94
CA THR A 110 7.74 -5.00 8.15
C THR A 110 7.50 -5.11 6.64
N GLY A 111 6.31 -5.58 6.23
CA GLY A 111 5.90 -5.66 4.83
C GLY A 111 5.84 -4.30 4.12
N TRP A 112 5.69 -4.34 2.80
CA TRP A 112 5.57 -3.10 2.01
C TRP A 112 4.35 -2.28 2.40
N ASP A 113 3.29 -2.90 2.87
CA ASP A 113 2.07 -2.27 3.36
C ASP A 113 2.28 -1.31 4.55
N SER A 114 3.39 -1.48 5.28
CA SER A 114 3.80 -0.61 6.40
C SER A 114 5.07 0.19 6.10
N SER A 115 5.52 0.23 4.86
CA SER A 115 6.71 0.98 4.44
C SER A 115 6.33 2.35 3.88
N LEU A 116 7.14 3.37 4.16
CA LEU A 116 7.04 4.66 3.48
C LEU A 116 7.81 4.56 2.15
N PHE A 117 7.09 4.73 1.05
CA PHE A 117 7.65 4.78 -0.29
C PHE A 117 8.12 6.18 -0.64
N GLU A 118 9.19 6.26 -1.41
CA GLU A 118 9.69 7.51 -1.99
C GLU A 118 9.01 7.77 -3.34
N LEU A 119 8.64 9.04 -3.59
CA LEU A 119 8.17 9.44 -4.90
C LEU A 119 9.35 9.57 -5.84
N VAL A 120 9.36 8.78 -6.91
CA VAL A 120 10.36 8.86 -7.99
C VAL A 120 9.88 9.82 -9.06
N GLU A 121 8.62 9.69 -9.47
CA GLU A 121 8.03 10.48 -10.52
C GLU A 121 6.53 10.62 -10.32
N VAL A 122 5.99 11.78 -10.68
CA VAL A 122 4.55 12.00 -10.84
C VAL A 122 4.30 12.81 -12.11
N SER A 123 3.33 12.36 -12.90
CA SER A 123 2.91 13.00 -14.15
C SER A 123 1.39 13.04 -14.24
N ASP A 124 0.86 13.57 -15.33
CA ASP A 124 -0.58 13.59 -15.61
C ASP A 124 -1.18 12.18 -15.80
N HIS A 125 -0.34 11.15 -15.94
CA HIS A 125 -0.75 9.78 -16.27
C HIS A 125 -0.50 8.79 -15.13
N GLY A 126 0.11 9.23 -14.03
CA GLY A 126 0.38 8.34 -12.89
C GLY A 126 1.57 8.77 -12.05
N LEU A 127 1.93 7.91 -11.12
CA LEU A 127 3.09 8.10 -10.25
C LEU A 127 3.92 6.82 -10.18
N THR A 128 5.22 7.00 -9.93
CA THR A 128 6.15 5.92 -9.62
C THR A 128 6.62 6.09 -8.18
N LEU A 129 6.36 5.09 -7.37
CA LEU A 129 6.80 5.01 -5.98
C LEU A 129 7.87 3.93 -5.85
N TYR A 130 8.86 4.17 -5.01
CA TYR A 130 9.97 3.25 -4.77
C TYR A 130 10.12 2.98 -3.27
N THR A 131 10.41 1.74 -2.93
CA THR A 131 10.89 1.34 -1.62
C THR A 131 11.87 0.20 -1.75
N GLU A 132 12.77 0.07 -0.78
CA GLU A 132 13.70 -1.05 -0.69
C GLU A 132 13.67 -1.64 0.73
N ARG A 133 14.04 -2.90 0.81
CA ARG A 133 14.22 -3.60 2.09
C ARG A 133 15.56 -4.29 2.10
N LYS A 134 16.14 -4.36 3.29
CA LYS A 134 17.37 -5.12 3.47
C LYS A 134 17.09 -6.60 3.32
N ASP A 135 18.03 -7.33 2.74
CA ASP A 135 18.00 -8.78 2.73
C ASP A 135 17.91 -9.35 4.16
N GLY A 136 17.14 -10.42 4.31
CA GLY A 136 16.88 -11.05 5.62
C GLY A 136 15.80 -10.40 6.45
N THR A 137 15.02 -9.47 5.88
CA THR A 137 13.80 -8.91 6.52
C THR A 137 12.54 -9.53 5.93
N GLY A 138 11.59 -9.98 6.76
CA GLY A 138 10.30 -10.56 6.30
C GLY A 138 9.98 -11.88 6.90
#